data_5d6de086f5843b80c780392cf67c33f4
#
_entry.id   5d6de086f5843b80c780392cf67c33f4
#
_cell.length_a   1.000
_cell.length_b   1.000
_cell.length_c   1.000
_cell.angle_alpha   90.00
_cell.angle_beta   90.00
_cell.angle_gamma   90.00
#
_symmetry.space_group_name_H-M   'P 1'
#
loop_
_entity.id
_entity.type
_entity.pdbx_description
1 polymer ?
#
loop_
_entity_poly.entity_id
_entity_poly.type
_entity_poly.pdbx_seq_one_letter_code
_entity_poly.pdbx_strand_id
1 'polypeptide(L)'
;MVITLANDELTVQFKQLGGALSSIKDKDGVEYLWQGDANYWSGQAPVLFPICGSLRNDTAHYALKDGQEASGVIPRHGLVRKKEFELVEQTDTSV
;
A
#
# COMPACT_ATOMS: atom_id res chain seq x y z
N MET A 1 -12.76 -2.85 4.91
CA MET A 1 -12.71 -2.35 6.30
C MET A 1 -11.63 -1.27 6.40
N VAL A 2 -11.87 -0.25 7.19
CA VAL A 2 -10.91 0.83 7.45
C VAL A 2 -10.40 0.66 8.88
N ILE A 3 -9.08 0.70 9.04
CA ILE A 3 -8.39 0.63 10.33
C ILE A 3 -8.00 2.04 10.72
N THR A 4 -8.30 2.44 11.96
CA THR A 4 -8.02 3.79 12.45
C THR A 4 -7.06 3.73 13.63
N LEU A 5 -5.99 4.52 13.57
CA LEU A 5 -5.07 4.79 14.67
C LEU A 5 -5.18 6.26 15.05
N ALA A 6 -5.04 6.57 16.33
CA ALA A 6 -5.12 7.96 16.80
C ALA A 6 -4.26 8.19 18.03
N ASN A 7 -3.73 9.41 18.12
CA ASN A 7 -3.18 9.99 19.34
C ASN A 7 -3.71 11.43 19.49
N ASP A 8 -3.12 12.22 20.39
CA ASP A 8 -3.57 13.60 20.65
C ASP A 8 -3.35 14.55 19.47
N GLU A 9 -2.50 14.20 18.51
CA GLU A 9 -2.10 15.06 17.39
C GLU A 9 -2.66 14.63 16.06
N LEU A 10 -2.73 13.29 15.81
CA LEU A 10 -3.06 12.72 14.49
C LEU A 10 -4.11 11.63 14.59
N THR A 11 -4.96 11.57 13.57
CA THR A 11 -5.80 10.41 13.25
C THR A 11 -5.42 9.90 11.88
N VAL A 12 -5.05 8.62 11.81
CA VAL A 12 -4.56 7.98 10.59
C VAL A 12 -5.44 6.79 10.24
N GLN A 13 -5.77 6.65 8.97
CA GLN A 13 -6.59 5.53 8.49
C GLN A 13 -5.87 4.73 7.41
N PHE A 14 -6.11 3.43 7.43
CA PHE A 14 -5.60 2.46 6.46
C PHE A 14 -6.74 1.66 5.83
N LYS A 15 -6.54 1.26 4.59
CA LYS A 15 -7.36 0.25 3.89
C LYS A 15 -6.69 -1.11 4.00
N GLN A 16 -7.48 -2.16 4.20
CA GLN A 16 -6.96 -3.53 4.10
C GLN A 16 -6.49 -3.86 2.68
N LEU A 17 -7.22 -3.39 1.68
CA LEU A 17 -6.75 -3.55 0.30
C LEU A 17 -5.44 -2.77 0.09
N GLY A 18 -4.38 -3.51 -0.18
CA GLY A 18 -3.05 -2.96 -0.38
C GLY A 18 -2.31 -2.54 0.89
N GLY A 19 -2.92 -2.64 2.08
CA GLY A 19 -2.33 -2.16 3.33
C GLY A 19 -2.02 -0.66 3.28
N ALA A 20 -2.82 0.11 2.57
CA ALA A 20 -2.47 1.47 2.16
C ALA A 20 -3.08 2.55 3.07
N LEU A 21 -2.31 3.62 3.29
CA LEU A 21 -2.83 4.84 3.91
C LEU A 21 -3.99 5.41 3.11
N SER A 22 -5.04 5.86 3.80
CA SER A 22 -6.21 6.49 3.19
C SER A 22 -6.57 7.85 3.76
N SER A 23 -6.10 8.17 4.96
CA SER A 23 -6.34 9.48 5.59
C SER A 23 -5.28 9.77 6.63
N ILE A 24 -4.84 11.01 6.70
CA ILE A 24 -3.98 11.55 7.76
C ILE A 24 -4.54 12.91 8.13
N LYS A 25 -5.20 13.00 9.29
CA LYS A 25 -5.77 14.25 9.79
C LYS A 25 -5.08 14.70 11.04
N ASP A 26 -4.93 16.03 11.19
CA ASP A 26 -4.53 16.63 12.46
C ASP A 26 -5.74 16.76 13.41
N LYS A 27 -5.48 17.30 14.60
CA LYS A 27 -6.50 17.53 15.64
C LYS A 27 -7.58 18.53 15.22
N ASP A 28 -7.31 19.39 14.23
CA ASP A 28 -8.25 20.37 13.70
C ASP A 28 -9.06 19.82 12.53
N GLY A 29 -8.83 18.56 12.15
CA GLY A 29 -9.53 17.86 11.08
C GLY A 29 -9.00 18.15 9.67
N VAL A 30 -7.82 18.79 9.56
CA VAL A 30 -7.18 19.05 8.27
C VAL A 30 -6.61 17.75 7.70
N GLU A 31 -7.02 17.42 6.48
CA GLU A 31 -6.56 16.22 5.76
C GLU A 31 -5.25 16.50 5.01
N TYR A 32 -4.21 15.72 5.28
CA TYR A 32 -2.89 15.86 4.66
C TYR A 32 -2.65 14.88 3.52
N LEU A 33 -3.50 13.88 3.34
CA LEU A 33 -3.35 12.89 2.29
C LEU A 33 -4.32 13.17 1.14
N TRP A 34 -3.84 13.09 -0.10
CA TRP A 34 -4.68 13.14 -1.29
C TRP A 34 -5.84 12.14 -1.18
N GLN A 35 -7.07 12.59 -1.44
CA GLN A 35 -8.28 11.78 -1.19
C GLN A 35 -8.80 11.05 -2.43
N GLY A 36 -8.00 10.98 -3.50
CA GLY A 36 -8.36 10.16 -4.65
C GLY A 36 -9.46 10.75 -5.53
N ASP A 37 -9.43 12.06 -5.78
CA ASP A 37 -10.37 12.71 -6.70
C ASP A 37 -10.23 12.13 -8.11
N ALA A 38 -11.28 11.43 -8.56
CA ALA A 38 -11.29 10.72 -9.84
C ALA A 38 -11.14 11.64 -11.06
N ASN A 39 -11.38 12.95 -10.93
CA ASN A 39 -11.14 13.91 -12.00
C ASN A 39 -9.65 14.09 -12.31
N TYR A 40 -8.78 13.70 -11.38
CA TYR A 40 -7.33 13.79 -11.53
C TYR A 40 -6.66 12.43 -11.39
N TRP A 41 -6.74 11.82 -10.22
CA TRP A 41 -6.20 10.51 -9.92
C TRP A 41 -6.94 9.86 -8.75
N SER A 42 -7.59 8.71 -9.01
CA SER A 42 -8.39 8.01 -8.00
C SER A 42 -7.55 7.23 -6.97
N GLY A 43 -6.24 7.07 -7.20
CA GLY A 43 -5.33 6.47 -6.22
C GLY A 43 -4.99 7.43 -5.08
N GLN A 44 -4.31 6.92 -4.06
CA GLN A 44 -3.90 7.70 -2.89
C GLN A 44 -2.43 7.46 -2.53
N ALA A 45 -2.14 6.42 -1.74
CA ALA A 45 -0.80 6.09 -1.26
C ALA A 45 -0.54 4.58 -1.38
N PRO A 46 -0.43 4.05 -2.60
CA PRO A 46 -0.25 2.62 -2.79
C PRO A 46 1.12 2.16 -2.27
N VAL A 47 1.15 0.97 -1.69
CA VAL A 47 2.40 0.29 -1.37
C VAL A 47 2.92 -0.40 -2.64
N LEU A 48 4.11 0.00 -3.08
CA LEU A 48 4.73 -0.50 -4.29
C LEU A 48 5.75 -1.60 -3.92
N PHE A 49 5.38 -2.86 -4.16
CA PHE A 49 6.23 -3.99 -3.83
C PHE A 49 5.91 -5.21 -4.72
N PRO A 50 6.91 -5.98 -5.19
CA PRO A 50 8.34 -5.86 -4.90
C PRO A 50 9.08 -4.84 -5.77
N ILE A 51 8.41 -4.16 -6.69
CA ILE A 51 9.03 -3.17 -7.58
C ILE A 51 8.24 -1.86 -7.61
N CYS A 52 8.94 -0.78 -7.97
CA CYS A 52 8.37 0.51 -8.32
C CYS A 52 8.56 0.71 -9.83
N GLY A 53 7.48 1.05 -10.55
CA GLY A 53 7.51 1.18 -11.99
C GLY A 53 7.26 -0.15 -12.70
N SER A 54 7.78 -0.29 -13.92
CA SER A 54 7.56 -1.47 -14.77
C SER A 54 8.87 -2.13 -15.16
N LEU A 55 8.83 -3.45 -15.27
CA LEU A 55 9.90 -4.25 -15.87
C LEU A 55 9.69 -4.36 -17.38
N ARG A 56 10.77 -4.67 -18.13
CA ARG A 56 10.67 -4.98 -19.55
C ARG A 56 9.77 -6.20 -19.74
N ASN A 57 8.73 -6.08 -20.59
CA ASN A 57 7.72 -7.10 -20.82
C ASN A 57 7.03 -7.60 -19.54
N ASP A 58 6.98 -6.76 -18.49
CA ASP A 58 6.42 -7.10 -17.17
C ASP A 58 6.98 -8.41 -16.57
N THR A 59 8.19 -8.80 -16.95
CA THR A 59 8.78 -10.11 -16.59
C THR A 59 10.03 -9.94 -15.75
N ALA A 60 10.07 -10.65 -14.62
CA ALA A 60 11.26 -10.82 -13.79
C ALA A 60 11.89 -12.19 -14.02
N HIS A 61 13.23 -12.21 -14.07
CA HIS A 61 14.04 -13.43 -14.05
C HIS A 61 14.86 -13.45 -12.75
N TYR A 62 14.87 -14.59 -12.07
CA TYR A 62 15.55 -14.70 -10.78
C TYR A 62 16.07 -16.12 -10.55
N ALA A 63 17.10 -16.23 -9.71
CA ALA A 63 17.66 -17.50 -9.29
C ALA A 63 17.14 -17.87 -7.90
N LEU A 64 16.75 -19.12 -7.74
CA LEU A 64 16.37 -19.69 -6.44
C LEU A 64 17.60 -20.11 -5.65
N LYS A 65 17.44 -20.40 -4.36
CA LYS A 65 18.53 -20.80 -3.46
C LYS A 65 19.27 -22.06 -3.94
N ASP A 66 18.61 -22.95 -4.64
CA ASP A 66 19.20 -24.18 -5.20
C ASP A 66 19.90 -23.97 -6.54
N GLY A 67 19.97 -22.74 -7.02
CA GLY A 67 20.58 -22.38 -8.30
C GLY A 67 19.65 -22.55 -9.51
N GLN A 68 18.41 -22.98 -9.32
CA GLN A 68 17.44 -23.03 -10.42
C GLN A 68 17.01 -21.63 -10.80
N GLU A 69 16.83 -21.41 -12.11
CA GLU A 69 16.29 -20.18 -12.64
C GLU A 69 14.77 -20.25 -12.71
N ALA A 70 14.13 -19.13 -12.42
CA ALA A 70 12.70 -18.97 -12.52
C ALA A 70 12.36 -17.62 -13.15
N SER A 71 11.15 -17.50 -13.69
CA SER A 71 10.63 -16.24 -14.20
C SER A 71 9.16 -16.11 -13.85
N GLY A 72 8.69 -14.87 -13.78
CA GLY A 72 7.30 -14.59 -13.49
C GLY A 72 6.90 -13.22 -13.98
N VAL A 73 5.61 -13.02 -14.15
CA VAL A 73 5.04 -11.73 -14.51
C VAL A 73 4.87 -10.89 -13.25
N ILE A 74 5.48 -9.71 -13.23
CA ILE A 74 5.30 -8.70 -12.20
C ILE A 74 4.74 -7.46 -12.86
N PRO A 75 3.47 -7.12 -12.62
CA PRO A 75 2.86 -5.95 -13.23
C PRO A 75 3.45 -4.65 -12.70
N ARG A 76 3.17 -3.55 -13.38
CA ARG A 76 3.57 -2.22 -12.95
C ARG A 76 3.27 -1.99 -11.48
N HIS A 77 4.29 -1.54 -10.72
CA HIS A 77 4.25 -1.29 -9.27
C HIS A 77 4.03 -2.55 -8.41
N GLY A 78 4.24 -3.73 -8.97
CA GLY A 78 4.24 -4.97 -8.22
C GLY A 78 2.85 -5.53 -7.91
N LEU A 79 2.76 -6.28 -6.82
CA LEU A 79 1.62 -7.13 -6.51
C LEU A 79 0.81 -6.67 -5.29
N VAL A 80 1.47 -6.05 -4.31
CA VAL A 80 0.94 -5.83 -2.96
C VAL A 80 -0.26 -4.89 -2.93
N ARG A 81 -0.28 -3.87 -3.77
CA ARG A 81 -1.36 -2.86 -3.80
C ARG A 81 -2.75 -3.41 -4.15
N LYS A 82 -2.80 -4.65 -4.67
CA LYS A 82 -4.04 -5.34 -5.06
C LYS A 82 -4.36 -6.53 -4.16
N LYS A 83 -3.62 -6.69 -3.06
CA LYS A 83 -3.84 -7.79 -2.11
C LYS A 83 -4.57 -7.29 -0.87
N GLU A 84 -5.49 -8.10 -0.37
CA GLU A 84 -6.08 -7.86 0.94
C GLU A 84 -5.07 -8.21 2.03
N PHE A 85 -4.91 -7.28 2.98
CA PHE A 85 -4.11 -7.49 4.19
C PHE A 85 -5.01 -7.95 5.32
N GLU A 86 -4.53 -8.91 6.08
CA GLU A 86 -5.19 -9.37 7.29
C GLU A 86 -4.74 -8.54 8.49
N LEU A 87 -5.70 -8.07 9.30
CA LEU A 87 -5.39 -7.42 10.56
C LEU A 87 -4.96 -8.47 11.58
N VAL A 88 -3.71 -8.44 12.00
CA VAL A 88 -3.14 -9.37 12.98
C VAL A 88 -3.16 -8.77 14.38
N GLU A 89 -2.75 -7.51 14.50
CA GLU A 89 -2.68 -6.82 15.79
C GLU A 89 -2.92 -5.31 15.60
N GLN A 90 -3.59 -4.72 16.57
CA GLN A 90 -3.83 -3.27 16.60
C GLN A 90 -3.77 -2.76 18.04
N THR A 91 -3.09 -1.63 18.24
CA THR A 91 -3.17 -0.79 19.44
C THR A 91 -3.77 0.57 19.07
N ASP A 92 -3.79 1.52 19.99
CA ASP A 92 -4.25 2.88 19.67
C ASP A 92 -3.37 3.57 18.63
N THR A 93 -2.09 3.24 18.59
CA THR A 93 -1.07 3.94 17.79
C THR A 93 -0.26 3.03 16.86
N SER A 94 -0.56 1.74 16.79
CA SER A 94 0.13 0.80 15.91
C SER A 94 -0.81 -0.24 15.32
N VAL A 95 -0.47 -0.76 14.15
CA VAL A 95 -1.16 -1.84 13.46
C VAL A 95 -0.15 -2.73 12.74
#